data_afda9df58b57337800179efa287f2b5e
#
_entry.id   afda9df58b57337800179efa287f2b5e
#
_cell.length_a   1.000
_cell.length_b   1.000
_cell.length_c   1.000
_cell.angle_alpha   90.00
_cell.angle_beta   90.00
_cell.angle_gamma   90.00
#
_symmetry.space_group_name_H-M   'P 1'
#
loop_
_entity.id
_entity.type
_entity.pdbx_description
1 polymer ?
#
loop_
_entity_poly.entity_id
_entity_poly.type
_entity_poly.pdbx_seq_one_letter_code
_entity_poly.pdbx_strand_id
1 'polypeptide(L)'
;MNRFVGLILLAGAVMPVSAQRLLTLDSCRAMALRNNKQVGISKVKQDVAMNVRKSARTKYLPHVNAIGTYQYTSRQVELLNDDQKSTLNNLGTNTAGDLQSGLTNILSSEPMQNISSLLGTLGMDLGALQQLTGQGLQNIAAKLNGLGGSLVDALDTDTRHLFAGTVMLVQPVFLGGSLIAINKMADINEDMQRNSAEAVRQSTIYSTDKAYWLVVSLKHKQKLAEGYLDLLKKLNDDVHKMIDEGVVTRSDGLSVDVKLNEAEMTLLKVNDGLVLSKMLLCQTIGLPVNENITLADEDAENIAVVNLAPTPNVEMAVENRPELKMLENGVQLTRQLTNVLKAGNLPMVALTGGYAVTNPNVLNGFQRKFGGFWNVGVLVRVPIWNWGDVMYKVRASKGATSIANLELMEAREKIELQVNQNTFRVNEANKTLTMAQANIARAEENLRTATLGFKEGVITPTIVMEAQTAWLQAQSQRIDAEIDVKLSQVDLQKSLGVLE
;
A
#
# COMPACT_ATOMS: atom_id res chain seq x y z
N MET A 1 -56.28 49.43 5.50
CA MET A 1 -55.48 50.54 4.91
C MET A 1 -54.02 50.19 5.02
N ASN A 2 -53.45 49.96 3.89
CA ASN A 2 -52.11 49.35 3.62
C ASN A 2 -50.93 50.14 4.16
N ARG A 3 -49.89 49.42 4.50
CA ARG A 3 -48.50 49.81 4.20
C ARG A 3 -47.58 48.56 4.13
N PHE A 4 -47.32 48.10 2.90
CA PHE A 4 -46.18 47.24 2.55
C PHE A 4 -44.88 48.06 2.69
N VAL A 5 -43.96 47.56 3.49
CA VAL A 5 -42.58 48.05 3.50
C VAL A 5 -41.75 46.98 2.85
N GLY A 6 -41.29 47.23 1.63
CA GLY A 6 -40.39 46.35 0.89
C GLY A 6 -38.98 46.42 1.48
N LEU A 7 -38.46 45.30 1.99
CA LEU A 7 -37.08 45.14 2.42
C LEU A 7 -36.27 44.66 1.21
N ILE A 8 -35.50 45.54 0.57
CA ILE A 8 -34.53 45.21 -0.48
C ILE A 8 -33.31 44.59 0.22
N LEU A 9 -33.22 43.29 0.17
CA LEU A 9 -31.99 42.54 0.54
C LEU A 9 -30.92 42.77 -0.57
N LEU A 10 -29.97 43.62 -0.32
CA LEU A 10 -28.74 43.72 -1.11
C LEU A 10 -27.91 42.43 -0.85
N ALA A 11 -28.04 41.47 -1.73
CA ALA A 11 -27.16 40.32 -1.78
C ALA A 11 -25.80 40.81 -2.30
N GLY A 12 -24.92 41.20 -1.38
CA GLY A 12 -23.51 41.43 -1.69
C GLY A 12 -22.91 40.12 -2.13
N ALA A 13 -22.59 39.99 -3.41
CA ALA A 13 -21.80 38.90 -3.93
C ALA A 13 -20.40 39.01 -3.29
N VAL A 14 -20.17 38.27 -2.23
CA VAL A 14 -18.84 38.02 -1.70
C VAL A 14 -18.17 37.10 -2.73
N MET A 15 -17.46 37.72 -3.68
CA MET A 15 -16.51 36.95 -4.49
C MET A 15 -15.51 36.31 -3.52
N PRO A 16 -15.29 35.00 -3.57
CA PRO A 16 -14.20 34.40 -2.81
C PRO A 16 -12.91 35.00 -3.38
N VAL A 17 -12.32 35.95 -2.67
CA VAL A 17 -10.92 36.29 -2.85
C VAL A 17 -10.20 34.99 -2.59
N SER A 18 -9.64 34.36 -3.64
CA SER A 18 -8.74 33.24 -3.53
C SER A 18 -7.51 33.75 -2.78
N ALA A 19 -7.58 33.75 -1.45
CA ALA A 19 -6.43 33.99 -0.61
C ALA A 19 -5.40 32.93 -1.01
N GLN A 20 -4.30 33.35 -1.60
CA GLN A 20 -3.15 32.47 -1.88
C GLN A 20 -2.79 31.76 -0.58
N ARG A 21 -2.98 30.47 -0.58
CA ARG A 21 -2.78 29.65 0.62
C ARG A 21 -1.28 29.46 0.81
N LEU A 22 -0.73 30.17 1.78
CA LEU A 22 0.66 29.96 2.18
C LEU A 22 0.79 28.61 2.86
N LEU A 23 1.50 27.67 2.23
CA LEU A 23 1.68 26.32 2.69
C LEU A 23 3.08 26.12 3.28
N THR A 24 3.13 25.73 4.55
CA THR A 24 4.37 25.25 5.18
C THR A 24 4.57 23.74 4.90
N LEU A 25 5.80 23.25 5.04
CA LEU A 25 6.10 21.82 4.89
C LEU A 25 5.20 20.96 5.78
N ASP A 26 5.02 21.34 7.06
CA ASP A 26 4.19 20.58 8.00
C ASP A 26 2.70 20.59 7.59
N SER A 27 2.21 21.73 7.06
CA SER A 27 0.84 21.78 6.54
C SER A 27 0.66 20.89 5.30
N CYS A 28 1.67 20.81 4.43
CA CYS A 28 1.67 19.91 3.28
C CYS A 28 1.68 18.43 3.73
N ARG A 29 2.50 18.06 4.71
CA ARG A 29 2.51 16.71 5.31
C ARG A 29 1.15 16.36 5.89
N ALA A 30 0.57 17.25 6.70
CA ALA A 30 -0.75 17.03 7.31
C ALA A 30 -1.85 16.85 6.26
N MET A 31 -1.86 17.66 5.19
CA MET A 31 -2.80 17.51 4.09
C MET A 31 -2.59 16.20 3.32
N ALA A 32 -1.35 15.83 3.03
CA ALA A 32 -1.04 14.56 2.39
C ALA A 32 -1.56 13.38 3.20
N LEU A 33 -1.30 13.33 4.50
CA LEU A 33 -1.77 12.25 5.37
C LEU A 33 -3.30 12.19 5.49
N ARG A 34 -3.98 13.33 5.31
CA ARG A 34 -5.45 13.40 5.35
C ARG A 34 -6.11 13.06 4.02
N ASN A 35 -5.55 13.52 2.91
CA ASN A 35 -6.23 13.53 1.60
C ASN A 35 -5.64 12.52 0.62
N ASN A 36 -4.40 12.04 0.83
CA ASN A 36 -3.75 11.13 -0.11
C ASN A 36 -4.48 9.79 -0.18
N LYS A 37 -4.76 9.36 -1.42
CA LYS A 37 -5.53 8.12 -1.67
C LYS A 37 -4.80 6.86 -1.21
N GLN A 38 -3.47 6.83 -1.26
CA GLN A 38 -2.68 5.67 -0.79
C GLN A 38 -2.82 5.49 0.73
N VAL A 39 -2.83 6.59 1.49
CA VAL A 39 -3.10 6.56 2.94
C VAL A 39 -4.53 6.08 3.20
N GLY A 40 -5.51 6.56 2.42
CA GLY A 40 -6.89 6.08 2.50
C GLY A 40 -7.00 4.58 2.22
N ILE A 41 -6.36 4.09 1.16
CA ILE A 41 -6.31 2.65 0.81
C ILE A 41 -5.69 1.84 1.95
N SER A 42 -4.60 2.31 2.57
CA SER A 42 -3.92 1.59 3.66
C SER A 42 -4.82 1.44 4.89
N LYS A 43 -5.62 2.46 5.23
CA LYS A 43 -6.62 2.39 6.31
C LYS A 43 -7.71 1.35 6.02
N VAL A 44 -8.25 1.35 4.79
CA VAL A 44 -9.25 0.33 4.39
C VAL A 44 -8.66 -1.08 4.43
N LYS A 45 -7.39 -1.27 4.06
CA LYS A 45 -6.69 -2.56 4.19
C LYS A 45 -6.59 -3.03 5.64
N GLN A 46 -6.35 -2.13 6.59
CA GLN A 46 -6.38 -2.46 8.03
C GLN A 46 -7.78 -2.91 8.45
N ASP A 47 -8.84 -2.20 8.05
CA ASP A 47 -10.22 -2.59 8.36
C ASP A 47 -10.58 -3.95 7.78
N VAL A 48 -10.14 -4.24 6.56
CA VAL A 48 -10.30 -5.56 5.93
C VAL A 48 -9.60 -6.63 6.76
N ALA A 49 -8.35 -6.43 7.16
CA ALA A 49 -7.60 -7.40 7.96
C ALA A 49 -8.25 -7.64 9.33
N MET A 50 -8.72 -6.58 10.00
CA MET A 50 -9.48 -6.69 11.24
C MET A 50 -10.75 -7.54 11.07
N ASN A 51 -11.48 -7.35 9.99
CA ASN A 51 -12.69 -8.14 9.72
C ASN A 51 -12.36 -9.60 9.37
N VAL A 52 -11.27 -9.85 8.65
CA VAL A 52 -10.75 -11.22 8.40
C VAL A 52 -10.39 -11.90 9.72
N ARG A 53 -9.73 -11.18 10.65
CA ARG A 53 -9.45 -11.70 11.99
C ARG A 53 -10.74 -12.05 12.76
N LYS A 54 -11.75 -11.16 12.75
CA LYS A 54 -13.04 -11.41 13.36
C LYS A 54 -13.69 -12.67 12.75
N SER A 55 -13.67 -12.78 11.42
CA SER A 55 -14.18 -13.94 10.70
C SER A 55 -13.44 -15.23 11.07
N ALA A 56 -12.10 -15.18 11.21
CA ALA A 56 -11.34 -16.36 11.65
C ALA A 56 -11.76 -16.84 13.05
N ARG A 57 -12.07 -15.90 13.96
CA ARG A 57 -12.56 -16.24 15.31
C ARG A 57 -13.94 -16.88 15.33
N THR A 58 -14.82 -16.52 14.38
CA THR A 58 -16.15 -17.18 14.31
C THR A 58 -16.07 -18.66 13.99
N LYS A 59 -14.95 -19.15 13.44
CA LYS A 59 -14.74 -20.59 13.18
C LYS A 59 -14.66 -21.43 14.45
N TYR A 60 -14.48 -20.83 15.62
CA TYR A 60 -14.62 -21.50 16.90
C TYR A 60 -16.07 -21.69 17.34
N LEU A 61 -17.01 -20.99 16.73
CA LEU A 61 -18.41 -21.00 17.11
C LEU A 61 -19.18 -22.11 16.37
N PRO A 62 -20.33 -22.55 16.90
CA PRO A 62 -21.16 -23.51 16.22
C PRO A 62 -21.69 -22.93 14.90
N HIS A 63 -21.64 -23.74 13.86
CA HIS A 63 -22.25 -23.42 12.58
C HIS A 63 -23.57 -24.13 12.45
N VAL A 64 -24.63 -23.40 12.11
CA VAL A 64 -25.97 -23.94 11.90
C VAL A 64 -26.31 -23.80 10.42
N ASN A 65 -26.59 -24.91 9.79
CA ASN A 65 -27.01 -25.01 8.39
C ASN A 65 -28.39 -25.64 8.28
N ALA A 66 -29.23 -25.11 7.42
CA ALA A 66 -30.52 -25.72 7.08
C ALA A 66 -30.50 -26.11 5.60
N ILE A 67 -30.93 -27.32 5.32
CA ILE A 67 -31.05 -27.85 3.97
C ILE A 67 -32.46 -28.40 3.82
N GLY A 68 -33.14 -27.98 2.77
CA GLY A 68 -34.44 -28.51 2.38
C GLY A 68 -34.36 -29.08 0.97
N THR A 69 -34.84 -30.30 0.79
CA THR A 69 -35.01 -30.88 -0.53
C THR A 69 -36.47 -31.26 -0.74
N TYR A 70 -36.98 -30.93 -1.92
CA TYR A 70 -38.26 -31.42 -2.42
C TYR A 70 -38.01 -32.09 -3.73
N GLN A 71 -38.50 -33.33 -3.83
CA GLN A 71 -38.39 -34.15 -5.03
C GLN A 71 -39.74 -34.68 -5.45
N TYR A 72 -40.07 -34.46 -6.72
CA TYR A 72 -41.24 -35.04 -7.36
C TYR A 72 -40.81 -36.12 -8.36
N THR A 73 -41.35 -37.32 -8.23
CA THR A 73 -41.12 -38.42 -9.17
C THR A 73 -42.32 -38.64 -10.04
N SER A 74 -42.17 -38.63 -11.36
CA SER A 74 -43.23 -38.76 -12.35
C SER A 74 -43.86 -40.20 -12.41
N ARG A 75 -43.17 -41.19 -11.88
CA ARG A 75 -43.64 -42.58 -11.77
C ARG A 75 -43.77 -42.94 -10.30
N GLN A 76 -44.81 -43.69 -9.99
CA GLN A 76 -44.86 -44.42 -8.73
C GLN A 76 -43.70 -45.44 -8.76
N VAL A 77 -42.71 -45.26 -7.96
CA VAL A 77 -41.54 -46.11 -7.92
C VAL A 77 -41.59 -46.88 -6.63
N GLU A 78 -41.65 -48.18 -6.77
CA GLU A 78 -41.54 -49.08 -5.65
C GLU A 78 -40.12 -49.08 -5.06
N LEU A 79 -39.17 -48.51 -5.78
CA LEU A 79 -37.76 -48.39 -5.37
C LEU A 79 -37.14 -47.11 -6.00
N LEU A 80 -36.43 -46.37 -5.22
CA LEU A 80 -35.53 -45.33 -5.73
C LEU A 80 -34.57 -45.92 -6.75
N ASN A 81 -34.48 -45.37 -7.96
CA ASN A 81 -33.48 -45.80 -8.91
C ASN A 81 -32.08 -45.38 -8.42
N ASP A 82 -31.00 -45.97 -9.01
CA ASP A 82 -29.64 -45.77 -8.55
C ASP A 82 -29.21 -44.32 -8.53
N ASP A 83 -29.76 -43.46 -9.43
CA ASP A 83 -29.49 -42.01 -9.48
C ASP A 83 -30.10 -41.27 -8.27
N GLN A 84 -31.28 -41.68 -7.82
CA GLN A 84 -31.93 -41.10 -6.63
C GLN A 84 -31.26 -41.53 -5.34
N LYS A 85 -30.82 -42.80 -5.28
CA LYS A 85 -29.99 -43.27 -4.17
C LYS A 85 -28.66 -42.46 -4.11
N SER A 86 -28.07 -42.18 -5.26
CA SER A 86 -26.85 -41.40 -5.33
C SER A 86 -27.06 -39.93 -4.89
N THR A 87 -28.20 -39.30 -5.26
CA THR A 87 -28.51 -37.92 -4.88
C THR A 87 -28.73 -37.79 -3.37
N LEU A 88 -29.45 -38.70 -2.75
CA LEU A 88 -29.67 -38.71 -1.31
C LEU A 88 -28.39 -39.15 -0.54
N ASN A 89 -27.63 -40.09 -1.05
CA ASN A 89 -26.36 -40.50 -0.47
C ASN A 89 -25.29 -39.39 -0.61
N ASN A 90 -25.46 -38.47 -1.58
CA ASN A 90 -24.58 -37.31 -1.81
C ASN A 90 -25.12 -36.03 -1.19
N LEU A 91 -26.18 -36.07 -0.37
CA LEU A 91 -26.75 -34.88 0.30
C LEU A 91 -25.70 -34.10 1.09
N GLY A 92 -24.80 -34.83 1.73
CA GLY A 92 -23.67 -34.27 2.44
C GLY A 92 -22.55 -33.76 1.52
N THR A 93 -22.38 -34.36 0.37
CA THR A 93 -21.36 -33.92 -0.61
C THR A 93 -21.74 -32.56 -1.23
N ASN A 94 -23.01 -32.32 -1.51
CA ASN A 94 -23.52 -31.05 -2.00
C ASN A 94 -23.39 -29.95 -0.94
N THR A 95 -23.67 -30.28 0.33
CA THR A 95 -23.49 -29.32 1.46
C THR A 95 -22.03 -28.96 1.71
N ALA A 96 -21.13 -29.95 1.57
CA ALA A 96 -19.70 -29.74 1.66
C ALA A 96 -19.19 -28.80 0.54
N GLY A 97 -19.81 -28.89 -0.66
CA GLY A 97 -19.50 -28.00 -1.79
C GLY A 97 -19.85 -26.55 -1.49
N ASP A 98 -20.98 -26.27 -0.86
CA ASP A 98 -21.42 -24.92 -0.50
C ASP A 98 -20.55 -24.32 0.63
N LEU A 99 -20.16 -25.12 1.62
CA LEU A 99 -19.21 -24.73 2.65
C LEU A 99 -17.79 -24.54 2.09
N GLN A 100 -17.40 -25.35 1.11
CA GLN A 100 -16.13 -25.24 0.41
C GLN A 100 -16.07 -23.95 -0.45
N SER A 101 -17.18 -23.58 -1.09
CA SER A 101 -17.29 -22.33 -1.84
C SER A 101 -17.22 -21.09 -0.93
N GLY A 102 -17.84 -21.12 0.25
CA GLY A 102 -17.72 -20.09 1.27
C GLY A 102 -16.28 -19.93 1.79
N LEU A 103 -15.57 -21.04 2.01
CA LEU A 103 -14.15 -21.06 2.38
C LEU A 103 -13.24 -20.58 1.24
N THR A 104 -13.56 -20.95 0.00
CA THR A 104 -12.83 -20.50 -1.20
C THR A 104 -12.96 -19.00 -1.36
N ASN A 105 -14.13 -18.41 -1.07
CA ASN A 105 -14.36 -16.96 -1.09
C ASN A 105 -13.54 -16.22 -0.01
N ILE A 106 -13.32 -16.83 1.14
CA ILE A 106 -12.43 -16.28 2.19
C ILE A 106 -10.97 -16.39 1.77
N LEU A 107 -10.58 -17.52 1.19
CA LEU A 107 -9.21 -17.77 0.70
C LEU A 107 -8.85 -16.95 -0.55
N SER A 108 -9.84 -16.57 -1.36
CA SER A 108 -9.68 -15.67 -2.53
C SER A 108 -9.77 -14.20 -2.17
N SER A 109 -10.03 -13.83 -0.92
CA SER A 109 -10.06 -12.42 -0.48
C SER A 109 -8.68 -11.77 -0.58
N GLU A 110 -8.63 -10.46 -0.90
CA GLU A 110 -7.38 -9.70 -1.10
C GLU A 110 -6.33 -9.86 0.02
N PRO A 111 -6.69 -9.91 1.33
CA PRO A 111 -5.73 -10.18 2.39
C PRO A 111 -5.11 -11.57 2.31
N MET A 112 -5.88 -12.56 1.84
CA MET A 112 -5.40 -13.93 1.70
C MET A 112 -4.62 -14.13 0.39
N GLN A 113 -4.88 -13.33 -0.64
CA GLN A 113 -4.07 -13.27 -1.86
C GLN A 113 -2.67 -12.69 -1.59
N ASN A 114 -2.56 -11.72 -0.68
CA ASN A 114 -1.26 -11.20 -0.23
C ASN A 114 -0.45 -12.25 0.55
N ILE A 115 -1.13 -13.09 1.35
CA ILE A 115 -0.51 -14.26 1.98
C ILE A 115 -0.19 -15.32 0.92
N SER A 116 -1.06 -15.52 -0.06
CA SER A 116 -0.86 -16.45 -1.18
C SER A 116 0.32 -16.04 -2.07
N SER A 117 0.49 -14.74 -2.35
CA SER A 117 1.65 -14.25 -3.12
C SER A 117 2.95 -14.41 -2.34
N LEU A 118 2.92 -14.22 -1.02
CA LEU A 118 4.06 -14.49 -0.13
C LEU A 118 4.39 -15.99 -0.09
N LEU A 119 3.38 -16.84 -0.02
CA LEU A 119 3.54 -18.31 -0.05
C LEU A 119 3.96 -18.81 -1.43
N GLY A 120 3.48 -18.16 -2.52
CA GLY A 120 3.89 -18.46 -3.90
C GLY A 120 5.36 -18.15 -4.16
N THR A 121 5.88 -17.06 -3.58
CA THR A 121 7.33 -16.77 -3.61
C THR A 121 8.15 -17.78 -2.81
N LEU A 122 7.52 -18.46 -1.85
CA LEU A 122 8.11 -19.54 -1.04
C LEU A 122 7.90 -20.94 -1.64
N GLY A 123 7.36 -21.01 -2.88
CA GLY A 123 7.14 -22.28 -3.58
C GLY A 123 6.02 -23.15 -2.98
N MET A 124 5.13 -22.58 -2.18
CA MET A 124 4.03 -23.31 -1.51
C MET A 124 2.68 -22.86 -2.06
N ASP A 125 1.88 -23.85 -2.47
CA ASP A 125 0.52 -23.63 -2.97
C ASP A 125 -0.49 -23.61 -1.81
N LEU A 126 -1.35 -22.60 -1.78
CA LEU A 126 -2.51 -22.51 -0.86
C LEU A 126 -3.50 -23.68 -1.06
N GLY A 127 -3.38 -24.43 -2.15
CA GLY A 127 -4.12 -25.64 -2.43
C GLY A 127 -4.04 -26.70 -1.32
N ALA A 128 -2.93 -26.71 -0.56
CA ALA A 128 -2.77 -27.58 0.61
C ALA A 128 -3.68 -27.19 1.78
N LEU A 129 -3.94 -25.89 1.98
CA LEU A 129 -4.90 -25.40 2.98
C LEU A 129 -6.34 -25.70 2.56
N GLN A 130 -6.63 -25.61 1.28
CA GLN A 130 -7.92 -25.99 0.68
C GLN A 130 -8.19 -27.49 0.81
N GLN A 131 -7.16 -28.34 0.67
CA GLN A 131 -7.29 -29.78 0.87
C GLN A 131 -7.56 -30.18 2.34
N LEU A 132 -6.93 -29.50 3.31
CA LEU A 132 -7.13 -29.78 4.74
C LEU A 132 -8.53 -29.40 5.25
N THR A 133 -9.06 -28.27 4.77
CA THR A 133 -10.45 -27.85 5.05
C THR A 133 -11.45 -28.71 4.28
N GLY A 134 -11.14 -29.13 3.07
CA GLY A 134 -11.95 -30.05 2.26
C GLY A 134 -12.12 -31.44 2.90
N GLN A 135 -11.08 -31.94 3.55
CA GLN A 135 -11.14 -33.28 4.22
C GLN A 135 -11.97 -33.25 5.50
N GLY A 136 -12.00 -32.14 6.25
CA GLY A 136 -12.91 -31.95 7.41
C GLY A 136 -14.39 -31.91 6.98
N LEU A 137 -14.66 -31.24 5.87
CA LEU A 137 -16.00 -31.14 5.26
C LEU A 137 -16.50 -32.49 4.68
N GLN A 138 -15.63 -33.30 4.12
CA GLN A 138 -15.99 -34.62 3.57
C GLN A 138 -16.54 -35.57 4.62
N ASN A 139 -16.15 -35.45 5.89
CA ASN A 139 -16.68 -36.34 6.94
C ASN A 139 -18.00 -35.85 7.52
N ILE A 140 -18.26 -34.54 7.46
CA ILE A 140 -19.61 -34.01 7.72
C ILE A 140 -20.53 -34.49 6.59
N ALA A 141 -20.04 -34.44 5.35
CA ALA A 141 -20.71 -35.01 4.19
C ALA A 141 -21.02 -36.50 4.36
N ALA A 142 -20.10 -37.30 4.90
CA ALA A 142 -20.32 -38.76 5.11
C ALA A 142 -21.43 -39.04 6.11
N LYS A 143 -21.62 -38.24 7.16
CA LYS A 143 -22.76 -38.39 8.08
C LYS A 143 -24.09 -37.96 7.49
N LEU A 144 -24.09 -36.85 6.72
CA LEU A 144 -25.29 -36.44 5.97
C LEU A 144 -25.64 -37.48 4.90
N ASN A 145 -24.65 -38.08 4.27
CA ASN A 145 -24.85 -39.20 3.35
C ASN A 145 -25.39 -40.43 4.10
N GLY A 146 -24.96 -40.67 5.33
CA GLY A 146 -25.53 -41.73 6.20
C GLY A 146 -27.00 -41.48 6.57
N LEU A 147 -27.37 -40.21 6.84
CA LEU A 147 -28.78 -39.82 7.01
C LEU A 147 -29.56 -39.97 5.69
N GLY A 148 -28.94 -39.60 4.56
CA GLY A 148 -29.49 -39.85 3.22
C GLY A 148 -29.68 -41.31 2.92
N GLY A 149 -28.72 -42.18 3.29
CA GLY A 149 -28.81 -43.66 3.18
C GLY A 149 -29.95 -44.21 4.02
N SER A 150 -30.13 -43.76 5.25
CA SER A 150 -31.27 -44.14 6.10
C SER A 150 -32.62 -43.68 5.51
N LEU A 151 -32.62 -42.53 4.79
CA LEU A 151 -33.79 -42.09 4.03
C LEU A 151 -34.07 -42.97 2.81
N VAL A 152 -33.01 -43.43 2.13
CA VAL A 152 -33.12 -44.37 0.99
C VAL A 152 -33.72 -45.70 1.43
N ASP A 153 -33.23 -46.27 2.52
CA ASP A 153 -33.75 -47.54 3.05
C ASP A 153 -35.21 -47.41 3.53
N ALA A 154 -35.59 -46.22 3.95
CA ALA A 154 -36.91 -45.90 4.42
C ALA A 154 -37.93 -45.61 3.29
N LEU A 155 -37.45 -45.36 2.05
CA LEU A 155 -38.29 -44.96 0.90
C LEU A 155 -38.72 -46.15 0.01
N ASP A 156 -38.69 -47.36 0.52
CA ASP A 156 -39.12 -48.57 -0.23
C ASP A 156 -40.63 -48.61 -0.46
N THR A 157 -41.29 -47.47 -0.37
CA THR A 157 -42.73 -47.34 -0.58
C THR A 157 -43.11 -46.19 -1.50
N ASP A 158 -44.13 -46.43 -2.32
CA ASP A 158 -44.73 -45.53 -3.33
C ASP A 158 -44.98 -44.11 -2.85
N THR A 159 -44.00 -43.20 -3.10
CA THR A 159 -44.14 -41.80 -2.75
C THR A 159 -43.68 -40.89 -3.89
N ARG A 160 -44.67 -40.23 -4.57
CA ARG A 160 -44.38 -39.27 -5.65
C ARG A 160 -43.80 -37.95 -5.15
N HIS A 161 -44.00 -37.63 -3.89
CA HIS A 161 -43.59 -36.39 -3.28
C HIS A 161 -42.72 -36.66 -2.06
N LEU A 162 -41.45 -36.32 -2.14
CA LEU A 162 -40.49 -36.46 -1.04
C LEU A 162 -40.08 -35.08 -0.56
N PHE A 163 -40.34 -34.79 0.70
CA PHE A 163 -39.80 -33.66 1.41
C PHE A 163 -38.76 -34.16 2.43
N ALA A 164 -37.57 -33.66 2.39
CA ALA A 164 -36.59 -33.85 3.45
C ALA A 164 -35.99 -32.48 3.83
N GLY A 165 -36.04 -32.13 5.11
CA GLY A 165 -35.47 -30.94 5.68
C GLY A 165 -34.55 -31.34 6.84
N THR A 166 -33.35 -30.76 6.88
CA THR A 166 -32.42 -30.93 8.01
C THR A 166 -31.91 -29.58 8.46
N VAL A 167 -31.94 -29.35 9.76
CA VAL A 167 -31.16 -28.27 10.42
C VAL A 167 -30.05 -28.96 11.17
N MET A 168 -28.80 -28.62 10.84
CA MET A 168 -27.64 -29.24 11.45
C MET A 168 -26.75 -28.20 12.09
N LEU A 169 -26.35 -28.44 13.31
CA LEU A 169 -25.35 -27.71 14.07
C LEU A 169 -24.05 -28.50 14.11
N VAL A 170 -22.94 -27.84 13.77
CA VAL A 170 -21.61 -28.41 13.85
C VAL A 170 -20.74 -27.47 14.69
N GLN A 171 -20.19 -28.03 15.78
CA GLN A 171 -19.26 -27.34 16.66
C GLN A 171 -17.88 -28.00 16.59
N PRO A 172 -16.87 -27.40 15.99
CA PRO A 172 -15.50 -27.88 16.08
C PRO A 172 -15.02 -27.79 17.53
N VAL A 173 -14.55 -28.93 18.09
CA VAL A 173 -13.96 -28.98 19.43
C VAL A 173 -12.44 -29.01 19.32
N PHE A 174 -11.92 -29.85 18.44
CA PHE A 174 -10.49 -29.95 18.21
C PHE A 174 -10.22 -30.35 16.75
N LEU A 175 -9.46 -29.52 16.04
CA LEU A 175 -9.08 -29.74 14.65
C LEU A 175 -7.55 -29.90 14.51
N GLY A 176 -6.93 -30.73 15.35
CA GLY A 176 -5.47 -30.89 15.31
C GLY A 176 -4.67 -29.62 15.60
N GLY A 177 -5.28 -28.60 16.21
CA GLY A 177 -4.65 -27.29 16.43
C GLY A 177 -4.67 -26.34 15.23
N SER A 178 -5.23 -26.75 14.08
CA SER A 178 -5.28 -25.90 12.87
C SER A 178 -6.06 -24.59 13.09
N LEU A 179 -7.18 -24.62 13.82
CA LEU A 179 -7.94 -23.41 14.14
C LEU A 179 -7.13 -22.39 14.94
N ILE A 180 -6.32 -22.86 15.88
CA ILE A 180 -5.44 -21.99 16.67
C ILE A 180 -4.41 -21.33 15.76
N ALA A 181 -3.78 -22.11 14.87
CA ALA A 181 -2.79 -21.61 13.94
C ALA A 181 -3.40 -20.63 12.91
N ILE A 182 -4.59 -20.93 12.37
CA ILE A 182 -5.31 -20.04 11.43
C ILE A 182 -5.67 -18.70 12.12
N ASN A 183 -6.15 -18.74 13.37
CA ASN A 183 -6.45 -17.52 14.10
C ASN A 183 -5.19 -16.70 14.37
N LYS A 184 -4.07 -17.34 14.75
CA LYS A 184 -2.78 -16.66 14.88
C LYS A 184 -2.30 -16.06 13.55
N MET A 185 -2.50 -16.76 12.43
CA MET A 185 -2.20 -16.20 11.10
C MET A 185 -3.03 -14.95 10.81
N ALA A 186 -4.30 -14.94 11.20
CA ALA A 186 -5.16 -13.78 11.02
C ALA A 186 -4.73 -12.59 11.91
N ASP A 187 -4.31 -12.86 13.15
CA ASP A 187 -3.74 -11.83 14.04
C ASP A 187 -2.44 -11.24 13.44
N ILE A 188 -1.51 -12.10 12.99
CA ILE A 188 -0.24 -11.68 12.37
C ILE A 188 -0.51 -10.88 11.07
N ASN A 189 -1.51 -11.28 10.28
CA ASN A 189 -1.87 -10.53 9.07
C ASN A 189 -2.41 -9.13 9.41
N GLU A 190 -3.19 -8.97 10.47
CA GLU A 190 -3.63 -7.65 10.92
C GLU A 190 -2.42 -6.77 11.33
N ASP A 191 -1.46 -7.32 12.08
CA ASP A 191 -0.23 -6.62 12.45
C ASP A 191 0.60 -6.26 11.22
N MET A 192 0.68 -7.15 10.22
CA MET A 192 1.35 -6.86 8.95
C MET A 192 0.69 -5.71 8.20
N GLN A 193 -0.65 -5.64 8.14
CA GLN A 193 -1.35 -4.52 7.49
C GLN A 193 -1.18 -3.22 8.28
N ARG A 194 -1.06 -3.28 9.61
CA ARG A 194 -0.73 -2.10 10.43
C ARG A 194 0.67 -1.57 10.11
N ASN A 195 1.66 -2.46 10.03
CA ASN A 195 3.02 -2.08 9.65
C ASN A 195 3.10 -1.58 8.20
N SER A 196 2.33 -2.19 7.28
CA SER A 196 2.21 -1.72 5.90
C SER A 196 1.63 -0.31 5.82
N ALA A 197 0.62 0.01 6.63
CA ALA A 197 0.06 1.35 6.66
C ALA A 197 1.05 2.37 7.21
N GLU A 198 1.88 2.00 8.19
CA GLU A 198 2.95 2.86 8.68
C GLU A 198 4.02 3.10 7.60
N ALA A 199 4.39 2.07 6.83
CA ALA A 199 5.30 2.23 5.68
C ALA A 199 4.72 3.19 4.63
N VAL A 200 3.42 3.09 4.33
CA VAL A 200 2.71 4.01 3.42
C VAL A 200 2.69 5.43 3.97
N ARG A 201 2.46 5.60 5.30
CA ARG A 201 2.51 6.91 5.96
C ARG A 201 3.87 7.57 5.76
N GLN A 202 4.95 6.89 6.13
CA GLN A 202 6.31 7.40 5.98
C GLN A 202 6.68 7.67 4.51
N SER A 203 6.27 6.80 3.60
CA SER A 203 6.48 7.00 2.17
C SER A 203 5.72 8.23 1.63
N THR A 204 4.53 8.50 2.14
CA THR A 204 3.72 9.67 1.76
C THR A 204 4.37 10.97 2.25
N ILE A 205 4.84 11.00 3.50
CA ILE A 205 5.59 12.15 4.05
C ILE A 205 6.84 12.41 3.21
N TYR A 206 7.62 11.37 2.96
CA TYR A 206 8.82 11.45 2.14
C TYR A 206 8.57 11.99 0.72
N SER A 207 7.52 11.53 0.07
CA SER A 207 7.15 12.02 -1.26
C SER A 207 6.69 13.48 -1.22
N THR A 208 6.00 13.87 -0.14
CA THR A 208 5.58 15.26 0.08
C THR A 208 6.78 16.18 0.27
N ASP A 209 7.74 15.78 1.09
CA ASP A 209 8.95 16.55 1.35
C ASP A 209 9.77 16.74 0.06
N LYS A 210 9.95 15.68 -0.72
CA LYS A 210 10.63 15.76 -2.01
C LYS A 210 9.91 16.70 -2.98
N ALA A 211 8.60 16.62 -3.08
CA ALA A 211 7.81 17.48 -3.96
C ALA A 211 7.85 18.95 -3.49
N TYR A 212 7.80 19.17 -2.17
CA TYR A 212 7.89 20.50 -1.57
C TYR A 212 9.25 21.18 -1.90
N TRP A 213 10.35 20.49 -1.60
CA TRP A 213 11.69 21.03 -1.83
C TRP A 213 12.01 21.16 -3.32
N LEU A 214 11.41 20.36 -4.19
CA LEU A 214 11.53 20.53 -5.64
C LEU A 214 10.88 21.83 -6.09
N VAL A 215 9.68 22.17 -5.59
CA VAL A 215 9.02 23.46 -5.88
C VAL A 215 9.86 24.63 -5.39
N VAL A 216 10.36 24.56 -4.14
CA VAL A 216 11.24 25.60 -3.56
C VAL A 216 12.50 25.77 -4.41
N SER A 217 13.18 24.68 -4.77
CA SER A 217 14.36 24.70 -5.65
C SER A 217 14.10 25.42 -6.97
N LEU A 218 13.02 25.03 -7.66
CA LEU A 218 12.67 25.60 -8.96
C LEU A 218 12.26 27.08 -8.86
N LYS A 219 11.64 27.50 -7.76
CA LYS A 219 11.30 28.90 -7.51
C LYS A 219 12.57 29.76 -7.31
N HIS A 220 13.53 29.26 -6.55
CA HIS A 220 14.83 29.95 -6.39
C HIS A 220 15.59 30.00 -7.72
N LYS A 221 15.57 28.91 -8.50
CA LYS A 221 16.18 28.90 -9.85
C LYS A 221 15.46 29.83 -10.82
N GLN A 222 14.15 30.03 -10.71
CA GLN A 222 13.39 31.00 -11.47
C GLN A 222 13.91 32.41 -11.19
N LYS A 223 13.97 32.79 -9.91
CA LYS A 223 14.50 34.14 -9.52
C LYS A 223 15.93 34.34 -10.00
N LEU A 224 16.76 33.30 -9.91
CA LEU A 224 18.14 33.35 -10.41
C LEU A 224 18.18 33.56 -11.94
N ALA A 225 17.35 32.82 -12.69
CA ALA A 225 17.26 32.95 -14.16
C ALA A 225 16.72 34.31 -14.59
N GLU A 226 15.74 34.88 -13.86
CA GLU A 226 15.24 36.25 -14.07
C GLU A 226 16.37 37.28 -13.87
N GLY A 227 17.11 37.19 -12.75
CA GLY A 227 18.24 38.07 -12.47
C GLY A 227 19.36 37.95 -13.50
N TYR A 228 19.66 36.74 -13.96
CA TYR A 228 20.64 36.51 -15.03
C TYR A 228 20.20 37.10 -16.38
N LEU A 229 18.92 36.95 -16.73
CA LEU A 229 18.34 37.53 -17.94
C LEU A 229 18.45 39.07 -17.90
N ASP A 230 18.17 39.71 -16.75
CA ASP A 230 18.30 41.16 -16.58
C ASP A 230 19.75 41.64 -16.71
N LEU A 231 20.72 40.85 -16.22
CA LEU A 231 22.15 41.14 -16.42
C LEU A 231 22.54 41.10 -17.90
N LEU A 232 22.06 40.10 -18.62
CA LEU A 232 22.33 39.97 -20.07
C LEU A 232 21.63 41.03 -20.90
N LYS A 233 20.40 41.46 -20.57
CA LYS A 233 19.72 42.57 -21.22
C LYS A 233 20.52 43.85 -21.10
N LYS A 234 21.02 44.14 -19.89
CA LYS A 234 21.88 45.35 -19.68
C LYS A 234 23.18 45.26 -20.48
N LEU A 235 23.83 44.09 -20.51
CA LEU A 235 25.03 43.91 -21.30
C LEU A 235 24.74 44.06 -22.79
N ASN A 236 23.62 43.53 -23.28
CA ASN A 236 23.18 43.63 -24.67
C ASN A 236 22.98 45.09 -25.06
N ASP A 237 22.24 45.87 -24.25
CA ASP A 237 22.03 47.31 -24.46
C ASP A 237 23.34 48.11 -24.47
N ASP A 238 24.26 47.82 -23.55
CA ASP A 238 25.54 48.47 -23.49
C ASP A 238 26.44 48.14 -24.69
N VAL A 239 26.48 46.88 -25.13
CA VAL A 239 27.24 46.41 -26.28
C VAL A 239 26.70 47.04 -27.58
N HIS A 240 25.38 47.11 -27.78
CA HIS A 240 24.79 47.73 -28.97
C HIS A 240 25.13 49.22 -29.07
N LYS A 241 25.10 49.98 -27.94
CA LYS A 241 25.56 51.39 -27.90
C LYS A 241 27.05 51.51 -28.28
N MET A 242 27.89 50.63 -27.77
CA MET A 242 29.32 50.62 -28.11
C MET A 242 29.60 50.24 -29.58
N ILE A 243 28.74 49.45 -30.22
CA ILE A 243 28.79 49.16 -31.67
C ILE A 243 28.50 50.45 -32.47
N ASP A 244 27.46 51.20 -32.07
CA ASP A 244 27.07 52.43 -32.73
C ASP A 244 28.19 53.49 -32.65
N GLU A 245 28.96 53.45 -31.54
CA GLU A 245 30.13 54.32 -31.32
C GLU A 245 31.42 53.75 -31.98
N GLY A 246 31.37 52.58 -32.56
CA GLY A 246 32.52 51.94 -33.22
C GLY A 246 33.58 51.35 -32.31
N VAL A 247 33.27 51.16 -31.01
CA VAL A 247 34.20 50.62 -29.98
C VAL A 247 34.24 49.11 -29.94
N VAL A 248 33.15 48.46 -30.29
CA VAL A 248 32.97 46.98 -30.25
C VAL A 248 32.51 46.47 -31.61
N THR A 249 32.85 45.23 -31.95
CA THR A 249 32.48 44.67 -33.26
C THR A 249 31.03 44.17 -33.31
N ARG A 250 30.43 44.13 -34.51
CA ARG A 250 29.13 43.58 -34.77
C ARG A 250 29.05 42.07 -34.37
N SER A 251 30.18 41.34 -34.46
CA SER A 251 30.29 39.95 -34.07
C SER A 251 30.09 39.78 -32.56
N ASP A 252 30.61 40.71 -31.74
CA ASP A 252 30.43 40.72 -30.29
C ASP A 252 28.94 40.91 -29.92
N GLY A 253 28.25 41.84 -30.62
CA GLY A 253 26.82 42.06 -30.45
C GLY A 253 25.99 40.77 -30.74
N LEU A 254 26.23 40.16 -31.88
CA LEU A 254 25.56 38.91 -32.23
C LEU A 254 25.82 37.79 -31.19
N SER A 255 27.00 37.73 -30.60
CA SER A 255 27.32 36.75 -29.53
C SER A 255 26.49 37.00 -28.27
N VAL A 256 26.29 38.29 -27.89
CA VAL A 256 25.43 38.66 -26.76
C VAL A 256 23.96 38.38 -27.05
N ASP A 257 23.47 38.65 -28.28
CA ASP A 257 22.10 38.34 -28.73
C ASP A 257 21.80 36.84 -28.62
N VAL A 258 22.71 35.99 -29.08
CA VAL A 258 22.58 34.50 -28.94
C VAL A 258 22.49 34.10 -27.46
N LYS A 259 23.34 34.68 -26.62
CA LYS A 259 23.36 34.37 -25.19
C LYS A 259 22.09 34.83 -24.46
N LEU A 260 21.57 35.99 -24.86
CA LEU A 260 20.30 36.53 -24.36
C LEU A 260 19.14 35.56 -24.69
N ASN A 261 19.07 35.12 -25.93
CA ASN A 261 18.04 34.14 -26.35
C ASN A 261 18.17 32.80 -25.60
N GLU A 262 19.40 32.30 -25.36
CA GLU A 262 19.63 31.12 -24.51
C GLU A 262 19.10 31.30 -23.08
N ALA A 263 19.28 32.47 -22.50
CA ALA A 263 18.78 32.80 -21.18
C ALA A 263 17.24 32.85 -21.12
N GLU A 264 16.60 33.44 -22.16
CA GLU A 264 15.13 33.46 -22.28
C GLU A 264 14.56 32.02 -22.39
N MET A 265 15.18 31.17 -23.21
CA MET A 265 14.79 29.78 -23.32
C MET A 265 14.99 29.02 -21.99
N THR A 266 16.04 29.33 -21.24
CA THR A 266 16.32 28.75 -19.94
C THR A 266 15.26 29.14 -18.90
N LEU A 267 14.91 30.42 -18.86
CA LEU A 267 13.83 30.93 -18.00
C LEU A 267 12.50 30.27 -18.31
N LEU A 268 12.16 30.10 -19.60
CA LEU A 268 10.95 29.40 -20.01
C LEU A 268 10.92 27.95 -19.48
N LYS A 269 12.01 27.19 -19.63
CA LYS A 269 12.13 25.81 -19.13
C LYS A 269 11.98 25.72 -17.61
N VAL A 270 12.55 26.69 -16.87
CA VAL A 270 12.42 26.73 -15.41
C VAL A 270 10.98 27.04 -15.01
N ASN A 271 10.31 27.96 -15.69
CA ASN A 271 8.90 28.29 -15.46
C ASN A 271 8.01 27.08 -15.69
N ASP A 272 8.20 26.35 -16.79
CA ASP A 272 7.47 25.12 -17.08
C ASP A 272 7.71 24.07 -16.00
N GLY A 273 8.97 23.89 -15.59
CA GLY A 273 9.34 23.00 -14.49
C GLY A 273 8.67 23.36 -13.18
N LEU A 274 8.59 24.64 -12.85
CA LEU A 274 7.92 25.13 -11.63
C LEU A 274 6.42 24.83 -11.65
N VAL A 275 5.74 25.05 -12.79
CA VAL A 275 4.31 24.73 -12.94
C VAL A 275 4.09 23.23 -12.75
N LEU A 276 4.87 22.40 -13.42
CA LEU A 276 4.76 20.94 -13.30
C LEU A 276 5.05 20.42 -11.88
N SER A 277 6.03 21.01 -11.20
CA SER A 277 6.35 20.63 -9.81
C SER A 277 5.25 21.03 -8.83
N LYS A 278 4.59 22.20 -9.02
CA LYS A 278 3.41 22.58 -8.24
C LYS A 278 2.24 21.63 -8.47
N MET A 279 2.00 21.20 -9.71
CA MET A 279 1.00 20.18 -10.04
C MET A 279 1.29 18.85 -9.32
N LEU A 280 2.55 18.40 -9.31
CA LEU A 280 2.97 17.18 -8.60
C LEU A 280 2.73 17.30 -7.09
N LEU A 281 3.08 18.44 -6.50
CA LEU A 281 2.84 18.68 -5.08
C LEU A 281 1.34 18.68 -4.77
N CYS A 282 0.51 19.39 -5.55
CA CYS A 282 -0.95 19.38 -5.39
C CYS A 282 -1.52 17.96 -5.42
N GLN A 283 -1.10 17.14 -6.39
CA GLN A 283 -1.51 15.74 -6.49
C GLN A 283 -1.09 14.94 -5.26
N THR A 284 0.13 15.13 -4.77
CA THR A 284 0.68 14.42 -3.61
C THR A 284 -0.07 14.75 -2.33
N ILE A 285 -0.40 16.03 -2.10
CA ILE A 285 -1.14 16.50 -0.91
C ILE A 285 -2.66 16.39 -1.06
N GLY A 286 -3.15 15.93 -2.23
CA GLY A 286 -4.57 15.68 -2.49
C GLY A 286 -5.40 16.93 -2.75
N LEU A 287 -4.78 17.99 -3.30
CA LEU A 287 -5.46 19.16 -3.84
C LEU A 287 -5.75 19.00 -5.34
N PRO A 288 -6.67 19.82 -5.91
CA PRO A 288 -6.82 19.90 -7.36
C PRO A 288 -5.48 20.24 -8.04
N VAL A 289 -5.18 19.57 -9.15
CA VAL A 289 -3.87 19.69 -9.84
C VAL A 289 -3.55 21.12 -10.28
N ASN A 290 -4.61 21.91 -10.60
CA ASN A 290 -4.49 23.29 -11.08
C ASN A 290 -4.64 24.32 -9.95
N GLU A 291 -4.60 23.91 -8.68
CA GLU A 291 -4.70 24.86 -7.55
C GLU A 291 -3.46 25.76 -7.49
N ASN A 292 -3.70 27.06 -7.35
CA ASN A 292 -2.59 28.01 -7.20
C ASN A 292 -2.11 28.01 -5.75
N ILE A 293 -0.93 27.43 -5.54
CA ILE A 293 -0.29 27.31 -4.22
C ILE A 293 0.97 28.17 -4.15
N THR A 294 1.24 28.69 -2.95
CA THR A 294 2.49 29.37 -2.60
C THR A 294 3.07 28.70 -1.36
N LEU A 295 4.36 28.41 -1.38
CA LEU A 295 5.06 27.79 -0.26
C LEU A 295 5.75 28.82 0.62
N ALA A 296 5.83 28.54 1.92
CA ALA A 296 6.45 29.46 2.88
C ALA A 296 7.94 29.74 2.57
N ASP A 297 8.64 28.74 2.01
CA ASP A 297 10.07 28.82 1.72
C ASP A 297 10.37 29.30 0.28
N GLU A 298 9.35 29.58 -0.57
CA GLU A 298 9.56 30.04 -1.96
C GLU A 298 10.27 31.39 -2.06
N ASP A 299 10.07 32.24 -1.05
CA ASP A 299 10.59 33.63 -1.03
C ASP A 299 11.72 33.82 0.00
N ALA A 300 12.16 32.77 0.68
CA ALA A 300 13.27 32.83 1.60
C ALA A 300 14.58 33.28 0.87
N GLU A 301 15.33 34.24 1.39
CA GLU A 301 16.62 34.64 0.78
C GLU A 301 17.64 33.47 0.82
N ASN A 302 17.63 32.72 1.91
CA ASN A 302 18.47 31.55 2.09
C ASN A 302 17.61 30.40 2.69
N ILE A 303 17.77 29.20 2.17
CA ILE A 303 17.15 28.01 2.73
C ILE A 303 17.86 27.71 4.06
N ALA A 304 17.12 27.82 5.17
CA ALA A 304 17.71 27.56 6.50
C ALA A 304 18.19 26.10 6.58
N VAL A 305 19.48 25.90 6.57
CA VAL A 305 20.10 24.57 6.67
C VAL A 305 20.67 24.38 8.05
N VAL A 306 20.28 23.30 8.73
CA VAL A 306 20.89 22.88 10.00
C VAL A 306 22.03 21.92 9.66
N ASN A 307 23.25 22.30 9.99
CA ASN A 307 24.42 21.45 9.85
C ASN A 307 24.40 20.36 10.93
N LEU A 308 23.90 19.18 10.56
CA LEU A 308 23.97 17.98 11.40
C LEU A 308 25.14 17.11 10.92
N ALA A 309 25.95 16.64 11.85
CA ALA A 309 26.96 15.59 11.60
C ALA A 309 26.47 14.29 12.25
N PRO A 310 25.52 13.56 11.62
CA PRO A 310 24.95 12.38 12.22
C PRO A 310 25.96 11.24 12.25
N THR A 311 25.86 10.42 13.29
CA THR A 311 26.49 9.11 13.36
C THR A 311 25.51 8.03 12.93
N PRO A 312 25.96 6.95 12.26
CA PRO A 312 25.08 5.84 11.91
C PRO A 312 24.45 5.23 13.16
N ASN A 313 23.13 5.04 13.15
CA ASN A 313 22.41 4.34 14.21
C ASN A 313 21.55 3.23 13.59
N VAL A 314 22.19 2.07 13.38
CA VAL A 314 21.57 0.91 12.74
C VAL A 314 20.53 0.26 13.64
N GLU A 315 20.75 0.24 14.98
CA GLU A 315 19.80 -0.31 15.96
C GLU A 315 18.47 0.41 15.89
N MET A 316 18.48 1.75 15.84
CA MET A 316 17.27 2.55 15.69
C MET A 316 16.49 2.19 14.42
N ALA A 317 17.20 1.97 13.31
CA ALA A 317 16.56 1.58 12.04
C ALA A 317 15.93 0.18 12.16
N VAL A 318 16.61 -0.79 12.77
CA VAL A 318 16.10 -2.15 12.95
C VAL A 318 14.83 -2.16 13.81
N GLU A 319 14.76 -1.32 14.84
CA GLU A 319 13.61 -1.25 15.74
C GLU A 319 12.41 -0.52 15.12
N ASN A 320 12.65 0.51 14.32
CA ASN A 320 11.58 1.42 13.88
C ASN A 320 11.05 1.12 12.49
N ARG A 321 11.83 0.48 11.59
CA ARG A 321 11.41 0.29 10.20
C ARG A 321 10.22 -0.67 10.06
N PRO A 322 9.09 -0.20 9.52
CA PRO A 322 7.90 -1.02 9.37
C PRO A 322 8.11 -2.17 8.36
N GLU A 323 9.01 -2.01 7.38
CA GLU A 323 9.32 -3.05 6.39
C GLU A 323 9.95 -4.28 7.04
N LEU A 324 10.85 -4.10 8.04
CA LEU A 324 11.42 -5.22 8.79
C LEU A 324 10.34 -5.94 9.64
N LYS A 325 9.48 -5.18 10.30
CA LYS A 325 8.37 -5.74 11.07
C LYS A 325 7.41 -6.56 10.17
N MET A 326 7.20 -6.12 8.93
CA MET A 326 6.43 -6.89 7.93
C MET A 326 7.11 -8.20 7.57
N LEU A 327 8.42 -8.22 7.38
CA LEU A 327 9.19 -9.45 7.10
C LEU A 327 9.21 -10.39 8.30
N GLU A 328 9.33 -9.87 9.52
CA GLU A 328 9.21 -10.66 10.77
C GLU A 328 7.82 -11.31 10.88
N ASN A 329 6.77 -10.56 10.58
CA ASN A 329 5.41 -11.10 10.49
C ASN A 329 5.32 -12.20 9.40
N GLY A 330 5.98 -12.03 8.26
CA GLY A 330 6.09 -13.02 7.21
C GLY A 330 6.72 -14.33 7.70
N VAL A 331 7.82 -14.26 8.44
CA VAL A 331 8.45 -15.43 9.08
C VAL A 331 7.48 -16.11 10.06
N GLN A 332 6.76 -15.33 10.87
CA GLN A 332 5.78 -15.89 11.80
C GLN A 332 4.61 -16.57 11.07
N LEU A 333 4.12 -16.01 9.95
CA LEU A 333 3.09 -16.62 9.11
C LEU A 333 3.53 -17.99 8.58
N THR A 334 4.75 -18.11 8.07
CA THR A 334 5.27 -19.41 7.58
C THR A 334 5.38 -20.44 8.70
N ARG A 335 5.73 -20.03 9.93
CA ARG A 335 5.72 -20.89 11.12
C ARG A 335 4.31 -21.38 11.46
N GLN A 336 3.31 -20.49 11.45
CA GLN A 336 1.93 -20.89 11.70
C GLN A 336 1.37 -21.78 10.59
N LEU A 337 1.73 -21.54 9.32
CA LEU A 337 1.40 -22.45 8.23
C LEU A 337 1.95 -23.86 8.48
N THR A 338 3.19 -23.96 8.96
CA THR A 338 3.77 -25.25 9.38
C THR A 338 2.89 -25.96 10.45
N ASN A 339 2.34 -25.19 11.40
CA ASN A 339 1.46 -25.73 12.43
C ASN A 339 0.11 -26.20 11.85
N VAL A 340 -0.45 -25.46 10.88
CA VAL A 340 -1.66 -25.90 10.14
C VAL A 340 -1.40 -27.20 9.41
N LEU A 341 -0.26 -27.35 8.74
CA LEU A 341 0.11 -28.57 8.02
C LEU A 341 0.30 -29.77 8.96
N LYS A 342 0.92 -29.56 10.15
CA LYS A 342 1.06 -30.60 11.17
C LYS A 342 -0.29 -31.13 11.66
N ALA A 343 -1.33 -30.30 11.69
CA ALA A 343 -2.67 -30.69 12.10
C ALA A 343 -3.26 -31.81 11.22
N GLY A 344 -2.79 -31.94 9.98
CA GLY A 344 -3.22 -33.02 9.07
C GLY A 344 -2.95 -34.45 9.56
N ASN A 345 -2.03 -34.66 10.50
CA ASN A 345 -1.75 -35.93 11.14
C ASN A 345 -2.36 -36.10 12.54
N LEU A 346 -3.07 -35.06 13.01
CA LEU A 346 -3.66 -35.08 14.36
C LEU A 346 -5.15 -35.40 14.30
N PRO A 347 -5.71 -36.00 15.38
CA PRO A 347 -7.14 -36.26 15.46
C PRO A 347 -7.95 -34.97 15.30
N MET A 348 -9.14 -35.11 14.73
CA MET A 348 -10.14 -34.04 14.66
C MET A 348 -11.39 -34.50 15.39
N VAL A 349 -11.96 -33.59 16.19
CA VAL A 349 -13.18 -33.85 16.99
C VAL A 349 -14.15 -32.68 16.76
N ALA A 350 -15.37 -33.04 16.38
CA ALA A 350 -16.48 -32.08 16.29
C ALA A 350 -17.73 -32.65 16.96
N LEU A 351 -18.48 -31.78 17.64
CA LEU A 351 -19.83 -32.08 18.06
C LEU A 351 -20.80 -31.81 16.93
N THR A 352 -21.72 -32.70 16.69
CA THR A 352 -22.78 -32.54 15.70
C THR A 352 -24.13 -32.70 16.36
N GLY A 353 -25.08 -31.86 15.99
CA GLY A 353 -26.47 -31.99 16.43
C GLY A 353 -27.40 -31.59 15.31
N GLY A 354 -28.55 -32.17 15.22
CA GLY A 354 -29.45 -31.81 14.16
C GLY A 354 -30.89 -32.23 14.41
N TYR A 355 -31.77 -31.62 13.60
CA TYR A 355 -33.16 -32.01 13.50
C TYR A 355 -33.49 -32.27 12.04
N ALA A 356 -33.93 -33.47 11.76
CA ALA A 356 -34.35 -33.89 10.42
C ALA A 356 -35.85 -34.05 10.38
N VAL A 357 -36.48 -33.53 9.34
CA VAL A 357 -37.92 -33.67 9.06
C VAL A 357 -38.09 -34.29 7.70
N THR A 358 -38.92 -35.30 7.62
CA THR A 358 -39.24 -35.93 6.34
C THR A 358 -40.75 -36.11 6.16
N ASN A 359 -41.19 -36.06 4.92
CA ASN A 359 -42.51 -36.43 4.49
C ASN A 359 -42.37 -37.29 3.21
N PRO A 360 -42.73 -38.59 3.24
CA PRO A 360 -43.33 -39.34 4.32
C PRO A 360 -42.48 -39.48 5.56
N ASN A 361 -43.12 -39.71 6.72
CA ASN A 361 -42.45 -39.90 8.00
C ASN A 361 -41.75 -41.27 8.02
N VAL A 362 -40.42 -41.27 7.89
CA VAL A 362 -39.57 -42.46 7.88
C VAL A 362 -39.54 -43.24 9.22
N LEU A 363 -39.89 -42.56 10.32
CA LEU A 363 -39.87 -43.17 11.66
C LEU A 363 -41.20 -43.83 12.04
N ASN A 364 -42.26 -43.62 11.26
CA ASN A 364 -43.58 -44.12 11.59
C ASN A 364 -44.27 -44.75 10.36
N GLY A 365 -43.65 -45.76 9.77
CA GLY A 365 -44.24 -46.59 8.73
C GLY A 365 -44.62 -45.85 7.44
N PHE A 366 -43.85 -44.86 7.04
CA PHE A 366 -44.04 -44.10 5.80
C PHE A 366 -45.38 -43.40 5.66
N GLN A 367 -46.02 -43.02 6.79
CA GLN A 367 -47.24 -42.22 6.73
C GLN A 367 -46.94 -40.90 6.03
N ARG A 368 -47.87 -40.45 5.15
CA ARG A 368 -47.82 -39.14 4.47
C ARG A 368 -48.04 -38.00 5.44
N LYS A 369 -47.23 -37.94 6.50
CA LYS A 369 -47.20 -36.85 7.48
C LYS A 369 -45.77 -36.46 7.70
N PHE A 370 -45.55 -35.16 8.04
CA PHE A 370 -44.29 -34.73 8.46
C PHE A 370 -43.89 -35.39 9.78
N GLY A 371 -42.75 -36.07 9.80
CA GLY A 371 -42.17 -36.62 10.99
C GLY A 371 -40.73 -36.18 11.12
N GLY A 372 -40.32 -35.83 12.33
CA GLY A 372 -38.98 -35.35 12.59
C GLY A 372 -38.32 -36.09 13.73
N PHE A 373 -37.01 -36.11 13.69
CA PHE A 373 -36.17 -36.61 14.79
C PHE A 373 -34.97 -35.71 14.97
N TRP A 374 -34.47 -35.64 16.19
CA TRP A 374 -33.22 -34.96 16.52
C TRP A 374 -32.11 -36.01 16.72
N ASN A 375 -30.90 -35.60 16.44
CA ASN A 375 -29.72 -36.37 16.73
C ASN A 375 -28.63 -35.47 17.33
N VAL A 376 -27.82 -36.04 18.22
CA VAL A 376 -26.60 -35.44 18.75
C VAL A 376 -25.51 -36.50 18.69
N GLY A 377 -24.34 -36.10 18.22
CA GLY A 377 -23.22 -36.99 18.03
C GLY A 377 -21.87 -36.32 18.17
N VAL A 378 -20.85 -37.13 18.24
CA VAL A 378 -19.45 -36.71 18.21
C VAL A 378 -18.83 -37.33 16.97
N LEU A 379 -18.25 -36.49 16.14
CA LEU A 379 -17.45 -36.88 14.99
C LEU A 379 -15.98 -36.90 15.38
N VAL A 380 -15.35 -38.06 15.34
CA VAL A 380 -13.90 -38.20 15.56
C VAL A 380 -13.27 -38.75 14.29
N ARG A 381 -12.27 -38.04 13.77
CA ARG A 381 -11.45 -38.47 12.64
C ARG A 381 -10.00 -38.59 13.08
N VAL A 382 -9.41 -39.74 12.89
CA VAL A 382 -7.99 -40.00 13.16
C VAL A 382 -7.34 -40.47 11.85
N PRO A 383 -6.45 -39.69 11.26
CA PRO A 383 -5.70 -40.14 10.09
C PRO A 383 -4.69 -41.21 10.52
N ILE A 384 -4.82 -42.40 9.95
CA ILE A 384 -3.98 -43.55 10.32
C ILE A 384 -2.74 -43.62 9.41
N TRP A 385 -2.94 -43.45 8.11
CA TRP A 385 -1.86 -43.58 7.13
C TRP A 385 -2.06 -42.64 5.93
N ASN A 386 -1.00 -41.94 5.53
CA ASN A 386 -1.01 -40.98 4.43
C ASN A 386 0.29 -41.00 3.59
N TRP A 387 1.02 -42.13 3.61
CA TRP A 387 2.25 -42.32 2.83
C TRP A 387 3.31 -41.20 3.04
N GLY A 388 3.30 -40.55 4.18
CA GLY A 388 4.22 -39.48 4.51
C GLY A 388 3.91 -38.11 3.89
N ASP A 389 2.77 -37.90 3.23
CA ASP A 389 2.36 -36.66 2.59
C ASP A 389 2.51 -35.45 3.53
N VAL A 390 1.93 -35.54 4.73
CA VAL A 390 2.03 -34.47 5.74
C VAL A 390 3.49 -34.23 6.18
N MET A 391 4.29 -35.30 6.30
CA MET A 391 5.71 -35.15 6.65
C MET A 391 6.49 -34.36 5.60
N TYR A 392 6.29 -34.64 4.32
CA TYR A 392 6.93 -33.91 3.24
C TYR A 392 6.45 -32.47 3.15
N LYS A 393 5.14 -32.23 3.30
CA LYS A 393 4.55 -30.86 3.37
C LYS A 393 5.14 -30.06 4.53
N VAL A 394 5.29 -30.67 5.70
CA VAL A 394 5.91 -30.01 6.87
C VAL A 394 7.39 -29.72 6.62
N ARG A 395 8.13 -30.63 5.97
CA ARG A 395 9.54 -30.37 5.60
C ARG A 395 9.66 -29.24 4.62
N ALA A 396 8.82 -29.20 3.58
CA ALA A 396 8.77 -28.11 2.61
C ALA A 396 8.43 -26.76 3.29
N SER A 397 7.44 -26.75 4.19
CA SER A 397 7.06 -25.56 4.95
C SER A 397 8.17 -25.05 5.88
N LYS A 398 8.94 -25.95 6.49
CA LYS A 398 10.12 -25.57 7.27
C LYS A 398 11.20 -24.96 6.38
N GLY A 399 11.40 -25.49 5.17
CA GLY A 399 12.28 -24.89 4.15
C GLY A 399 11.84 -23.46 3.79
N ALA A 400 10.52 -23.26 3.58
CA ALA A 400 9.96 -21.92 3.35
C ALA A 400 10.21 -20.97 4.53
N THR A 401 10.10 -21.46 5.77
CA THR A 401 10.45 -20.63 6.95
C THR A 401 11.94 -20.27 6.96
N SER A 402 12.81 -21.17 6.54
CA SER A 402 14.25 -20.89 6.43
C SER A 402 14.54 -19.84 5.37
N ILE A 403 13.86 -19.90 4.21
CA ILE A 403 13.96 -18.87 3.15
C ILE A 403 13.52 -17.51 3.71
N ALA A 404 12.35 -17.42 4.34
CA ALA A 404 11.85 -16.18 4.92
C ALA A 404 12.81 -15.60 5.99
N ASN A 405 13.49 -16.45 6.77
CA ASN A 405 14.51 -15.97 7.71
C ASN A 405 15.75 -15.40 6.99
N LEU A 406 16.20 -16.03 5.90
CA LEU A 406 17.31 -15.52 5.10
C LEU A 406 16.97 -14.19 4.43
N GLU A 407 15.76 -14.04 3.91
CA GLU A 407 15.25 -12.78 3.35
C GLU A 407 15.20 -11.66 4.41
N LEU A 408 14.80 -12.00 5.64
CA LEU A 408 14.82 -11.06 6.77
C LEU A 408 16.26 -10.64 7.11
N MET A 409 17.22 -11.57 7.11
CA MET A 409 18.64 -11.27 7.35
C MET A 409 19.20 -10.37 6.24
N GLU A 410 18.95 -10.72 4.98
CA GLU A 410 19.36 -9.90 3.83
C GLU A 410 18.75 -8.48 3.89
N ALA A 411 17.49 -8.36 4.30
CA ALA A 411 16.86 -7.06 4.45
C ALA A 411 17.52 -6.22 5.56
N ARG A 412 17.95 -6.84 6.66
CA ARG A 412 18.71 -6.16 7.72
C ARG A 412 20.05 -5.65 7.22
N GLU A 413 20.80 -6.46 6.48
CA GLU A 413 22.07 -6.06 5.86
C GLU A 413 21.88 -4.89 4.87
N LYS A 414 20.84 -4.94 4.04
CA LYS A 414 20.50 -3.84 3.11
C LYS A 414 20.14 -2.55 3.86
N ILE A 415 19.44 -2.66 4.97
CA ILE A 415 19.10 -1.50 5.81
C ILE A 415 20.34 -0.92 6.47
N GLU A 416 21.21 -1.74 7.02
CA GLU A 416 22.49 -1.30 7.55
C GLU A 416 23.31 -0.54 6.51
N LEU A 417 23.42 -1.09 5.29
CA LEU A 417 24.10 -0.41 4.18
C LEU A 417 23.40 0.93 3.86
N GLN A 418 22.08 0.97 3.79
CA GLN A 418 21.30 2.18 3.48
C GLN A 418 21.49 3.28 4.54
N VAL A 419 21.49 2.93 5.83
CA VAL A 419 21.71 3.89 6.92
C VAL A 419 23.12 4.47 6.82
N ASN A 420 24.13 3.64 6.61
CA ASN A 420 25.52 4.09 6.45
C ASN A 420 25.67 5.00 5.22
N GLN A 421 25.07 4.63 4.07
CA GLN A 421 25.10 5.45 2.85
C GLN A 421 24.41 6.80 3.05
N ASN A 422 23.23 6.83 3.70
CA ASN A 422 22.52 8.07 3.93
C ASN A 422 23.24 8.96 4.95
N THR A 423 23.86 8.37 5.96
CA THR A 423 24.72 9.11 6.90
C THR A 423 25.91 9.75 6.18
N PHE A 424 26.56 8.99 5.29
CA PHE A 424 27.64 9.52 4.46
C PHE A 424 27.17 10.65 3.57
N ARG A 425 25.98 10.51 2.90
CA ARG A 425 25.42 11.55 2.03
C ARG A 425 25.11 12.85 2.77
N VAL A 426 24.59 12.79 4.00
CA VAL A 426 24.38 14.02 4.79
C VAL A 426 25.71 14.75 5.03
N ASN A 427 26.76 14.01 5.40
CA ASN A 427 28.09 14.59 5.63
C ASN A 427 28.70 15.16 4.35
N GLU A 428 28.51 14.50 3.21
CA GLU A 428 28.96 14.93 1.89
C GLU A 428 28.21 16.21 1.44
N ALA A 429 26.88 16.21 1.58
CA ALA A 429 26.06 17.38 1.24
C ALA A 429 26.45 18.62 2.04
N ASN A 430 26.74 18.49 3.34
CA ASN A 430 27.23 19.59 4.17
C ASN A 430 28.58 20.14 3.68
N LYS A 431 29.51 19.27 3.28
CA LYS A 431 30.81 19.68 2.71
C LYS A 431 30.63 20.38 1.36
N THR A 432 29.77 19.82 0.51
CA THR A 432 29.43 20.41 -0.79
C THR A 432 28.82 21.79 -0.64
N LEU A 433 27.90 21.97 0.33
CA LEU A 433 27.33 23.29 0.63
C LEU A 433 28.41 24.31 1.05
N THR A 434 29.34 23.90 1.92
CA THR A 434 30.44 24.78 2.35
C THR A 434 31.33 25.19 1.16
N MET A 435 31.61 24.26 0.24
CA MET A 435 32.38 24.57 -0.96
C MET A 435 31.60 25.48 -1.94
N ALA A 436 30.30 25.22 -2.12
CA ALA A 436 29.44 26.05 -2.97
C ALA A 436 29.37 27.48 -2.45
N GLN A 437 29.20 27.67 -1.13
CA GLN A 437 29.21 29.00 -0.50
C GLN A 437 30.54 29.74 -0.71
N ALA A 438 31.68 29.07 -0.58
CA ALA A 438 32.97 29.68 -0.87
C ALA A 438 33.15 30.03 -2.36
N ASN A 439 32.54 29.24 -3.26
CA ASN A 439 32.65 29.48 -4.70
C ASN A 439 31.83 30.69 -5.14
N ILE A 440 30.66 30.94 -4.53
CA ILE A 440 29.84 32.13 -4.82
C ILE A 440 30.62 33.43 -4.62
N ALA A 441 31.26 33.61 -3.46
CA ALA A 441 32.00 34.82 -3.16
C ALA A 441 33.09 35.10 -4.23
N ARG A 442 33.71 34.07 -4.76
CA ARG A 442 34.70 34.17 -5.85
C ARG A 442 34.04 34.55 -7.18
N ALA A 443 32.90 33.93 -7.49
CA ALA A 443 32.18 34.17 -8.74
C ALA A 443 31.57 35.57 -8.77
N GLU A 444 31.06 36.07 -7.64
CA GLU A 444 30.55 37.44 -7.49
C GLU A 444 31.67 38.50 -7.69
N GLU A 445 32.83 38.30 -7.08
CA GLU A 445 33.96 39.19 -7.25
C GLU A 445 34.52 39.17 -8.68
N ASN A 446 34.56 37.96 -9.31
CA ASN A 446 34.92 37.83 -10.72
C ASN A 446 33.94 38.59 -11.64
N LEU A 447 32.65 38.46 -11.43
CA LEU A 447 31.62 39.18 -12.18
C LEU A 447 31.74 40.70 -11.97
N ARG A 448 31.92 41.15 -10.72
CA ARG A 448 32.10 42.55 -10.38
C ARG A 448 33.31 43.13 -11.12
N THR A 449 34.45 42.45 -11.08
CA THR A 449 35.70 42.88 -11.71
C THR A 449 35.58 42.88 -13.24
N ALA A 450 34.99 41.83 -13.83
CA ALA A 450 34.76 41.77 -15.28
C ALA A 450 33.83 42.87 -15.75
N THR A 451 32.73 43.16 -15.01
CA THR A 451 31.78 44.22 -15.34
C THR A 451 32.43 45.61 -15.24
N LEU A 452 33.27 45.84 -14.23
CA LEU A 452 33.99 47.11 -14.10
C LEU A 452 35.00 47.31 -15.25
N GLY A 453 35.83 46.27 -15.51
CA GLY A 453 36.81 46.32 -16.61
C GLY A 453 36.18 46.51 -17.99
N PHE A 454 34.99 45.95 -18.20
CA PHE A 454 34.21 46.20 -19.42
C PHE A 454 33.76 47.66 -19.55
N LYS A 455 33.26 48.25 -18.48
CA LYS A 455 32.87 49.70 -18.45
C LYS A 455 34.03 50.62 -18.71
N GLU A 456 35.23 50.26 -18.25
CA GLU A 456 36.47 50.99 -18.50
C GLU A 456 37.09 50.69 -19.88
N GLY A 457 36.47 49.82 -20.69
CA GLY A 457 36.94 49.47 -22.03
C GLY A 457 38.16 48.57 -22.08
N VAL A 458 38.55 47.93 -20.93
CA VAL A 458 39.75 47.07 -20.81
C VAL A 458 39.40 45.58 -21.08
N ILE A 459 38.13 45.18 -20.90
CA ILE A 459 37.66 43.81 -21.02
C ILE A 459 36.59 43.72 -22.10
N THR A 460 36.61 42.61 -22.88
CA THR A 460 35.63 42.35 -23.95
C THR A 460 34.29 41.86 -23.40
N PRO A 461 33.16 42.03 -24.14
CA PRO A 461 31.85 41.48 -23.76
C PRO A 461 31.87 39.97 -23.48
N THR A 462 32.69 39.22 -24.21
CA THR A 462 32.83 37.75 -24.05
C THR A 462 33.27 37.39 -22.63
N ILE A 463 34.27 38.09 -22.08
CA ILE A 463 34.77 37.85 -20.73
C ILE A 463 33.68 38.15 -19.67
N VAL A 464 32.86 39.21 -19.91
CA VAL A 464 31.74 39.51 -19.02
C VAL A 464 30.68 38.37 -19.07
N MET A 465 30.34 37.91 -20.27
CA MET A 465 29.40 36.76 -20.44
C MET A 465 29.92 35.47 -19.75
N GLU A 466 31.23 35.21 -19.85
CA GLU A 466 31.85 34.08 -19.14
C GLU A 466 31.76 34.28 -17.61
N ALA A 467 32.03 35.45 -17.08
CA ALA A 467 31.89 35.74 -15.66
C ALA A 467 30.44 35.68 -15.18
N GLN A 468 29.46 36.16 -15.97
CA GLN A 468 28.02 36.04 -15.70
C GLN A 468 27.59 34.60 -15.70
N THR A 469 28.08 33.75 -16.64
CA THR A 469 27.78 32.32 -16.71
C THR A 469 28.37 31.58 -15.50
N ALA A 470 29.61 31.91 -15.11
CA ALA A 470 30.25 31.33 -13.93
C ALA A 470 29.49 31.66 -12.63
N TRP A 471 29.03 32.92 -12.51
CA TRP A 471 28.19 33.35 -11.40
C TRP A 471 26.85 32.63 -11.37
N LEU A 472 26.15 32.47 -12.50
CA LEU A 472 24.92 31.74 -12.61
C LEU A 472 25.10 30.29 -12.15
N GLN A 473 26.19 29.64 -12.62
CA GLN A 473 26.51 28.25 -12.24
C GLN A 473 26.80 28.13 -10.73
N ALA A 474 27.58 29.06 -10.15
CA ALA A 474 27.89 29.06 -8.72
C ALA A 474 26.63 29.28 -7.87
N GLN A 475 25.71 30.15 -8.25
CA GLN A 475 24.43 30.35 -7.57
C GLN A 475 23.52 29.14 -7.69
N SER A 476 23.43 28.50 -8.88
CA SER A 476 22.67 27.27 -9.07
C SER A 476 23.21 26.14 -8.22
N GLN A 477 24.54 25.96 -8.18
CA GLN A 477 25.19 24.95 -7.33
C GLN A 477 24.92 25.17 -5.84
N ARG A 478 24.84 26.42 -5.37
CA ARG A 478 24.45 26.73 -3.99
C ARG A 478 23.02 26.27 -3.70
N ILE A 479 22.08 26.67 -4.56
CA ILE A 479 20.66 26.28 -4.41
C ILE A 479 20.56 24.75 -4.36
N ASP A 480 21.22 24.06 -5.28
CA ASP A 480 21.21 22.59 -5.33
C ASP A 480 21.82 22.00 -4.05
N ALA A 481 22.94 22.53 -3.55
CA ALA A 481 23.58 22.05 -2.33
C ALA A 481 22.71 22.28 -1.07
N GLU A 482 22.03 23.43 -0.95
CA GLU A 482 21.09 23.72 0.14
C GLU A 482 19.92 22.71 0.14
N ILE A 483 19.36 22.41 -1.02
CA ILE A 483 18.28 21.43 -1.19
C ILE A 483 18.79 20.01 -0.91
N ASP A 484 19.99 19.66 -1.38
CA ASP A 484 20.58 18.34 -1.16
C ASP A 484 20.82 18.07 0.33
N VAL A 485 21.22 19.07 1.12
CA VAL A 485 21.30 18.90 2.57
C VAL A 485 19.92 18.58 3.17
N LYS A 486 18.87 19.29 2.77
CA LYS A 486 17.51 19.02 3.25
C LYS A 486 17.04 17.61 2.87
N LEU A 487 17.20 17.23 1.61
CA LEU A 487 16.77 15.94 1.10
C LEU A 487 17.58 14.79 1.70
N SER A 488 18.89 14.95 1.87
CA SER A 488 19.72 13.92 2.51
C SER A 488 19.35 13.69 3.98
N GLN A 489 18.94 14.72 4.71
CA GLN A 489 18.42 14.62 6.07
C GLN A 489 17.08 13.82 6.09
N VAL A 490 16.17 14.12 5.15
CA VAL A 490 14.90 13.38 5.00
C VAL A 490 15.16 11.92 4.62
N ASP A 491 16.10 11.66 3.70
CA ASP A 491 16.52 10.31 3.31
C ASP A 491 17.07 9.52 4.52
N LEU A 492 17.87 10.18 5.37
CA LEU A 492 18.39 9.57 6.60
C LEU A 492 17.26 9.27 7.58
N GLN A 493 16.35 10.21 7.86
CA GLN A 493 15.20 9.99 8.76
C GLN A 493 14.33 8.84 8.29
N LYS A 494 14.07 8.75 6.97
CA LYS A 494 13.35 7.63 6.38
C LYS A 494 14.11 6.31 6.57
N SER A 495 15.43 6.30 6.36
CA SER A 495 16.24 5.09 6.53
C SER A 495 16.28 4.61 7.99
N LEU A 496 16.15 5.51 8.94
CA LEU A 496 16.03 5.22 10.37
C LEU A 496 14.61 4.82 10.80
N GLY A 497 13.60 5.00 9.93
CA GLY A 497 12.21 4.71 10.25
C GLY A 497 11.56 5.72 11.22
N VAL A 498 12.09 6.94 11.32
CA VAL A 498 11.64 7.99 12.25
C VAL A 498 11.08 9.22 11.54
N LEU A 499 10.62 9.08 10.32
CA LEU A 499 10.03 10.17 9.55
C LEU A 499 8.60 10.43 10.03
N GLU A 500 8.39 11.57 10.69
CA GLU A 500 7.12 12.00 11.27
C GLU A 500 6.42 13.11 10.47
#